data_716964477ecad4906b45cf6c15bd04cb
#
_entry.id   716964477ecad4906b45cf6c15bd04cb
#
_cell.length_a   1.000
_cell.length_b   1.000
_cell.length_c   1.000
_cell.angle_alpha   90.00
_cell.angle_beta   90.00
_cell.angle_gamma   90.00
#
_symmetry.space_group_name_H-M   'P 1'
#
loop_
_entity.id
_entity.type
_entity.pdbx_description
1 polymer ?
#
loop_
_entity_poly.entity_id
_entity_poly.type
_entity_poly.pdbx_seq_one_letter_code
_entity_poly.pdbx_strand_id
1 'polypeptide(L)'
;MKKIKLSLETSFWAIDEIENPFQLINAFFNYCTVDSYKNTLSEIMLYVYKAEVCNKERPGDVFDFHTAIKSFIRGAYLLTFKAKKWRVKKTPEEWQIISQASLNKEEYEDPFLVFEKAFECKTLEEYEFFLNEIVHVSLSPYKEEFDYDLTTPHIYLVKMLDAAQVMRERGIKKIKNQKS
;
A
#
# COMPACT_ATOMS: atom_id res chain seq x y z
N MET A 1 -14.08 -22.53 2.97
CA MET A 1 -12.92 -21.60 2.96
C MET A 1 -12.58 -21.21 4.39
N LYS A 2 -11.38 -21.54 4.90
CA LYS A 2 -10.90 -21.01 6.18
C LYS A 2 -10.86 -19.48 6.09
N LYS A 3 -11.49 -18.77 7.05
CA LYS A 3 -11.32 -17.33 7.19
C LYS A 3 -9.85 -17.08 7.50
N ILE A 4 -9.13 -16.42 6.59
CA ILE A 4 -7.77 -15.94 6.87
C ILE A 4 -7.93 -14.86 7.94
N LYS A 5 -7.47 -15.15 9.15
CA LYS A 5 -7.47 -14.23 10.29
C LYS A 5 -6.09 -13.59 10.34
N LEU A 6 -5.91 -12.48 9.61
CA LEU A 6 -4.69 -11.70 9.60
C LEU A 6 -4.93 -10.42 10.43
N SER A 7 -4.05 -10.16 11.38
CA SER A 7 -4.06 -8.89 12.13
C SER A 7 -3.64 -7.75 11.22
N LEU A 8 -4.38 -6.65 11.24
CA LEU A 8 -4.04 -5.44 10.48
C LEU A 8 -3.02 -4.55 11.21
N GLU A 9 -2.71 -4.84 12.48
CA GLU A 9 -1.74 -4.09 13.30
C GLU A 9 -1.95 -2.58 13.31
N THR A 10 -3.21 -2.15 13.43
CA THR A 10 -3.61 -0.74 13.32
C THR A 10 -3.54 0.03 14.64
N SER A 11 -3.30 -0.63 15.77
CA SER A 11 -3.36 -0.06 17.12
C SER A 11 -2.35 1.05 17.41
N PHE A 12 -1.29 1.17 16.60
CA PHE A 12 -0.23 2.17 16.81
C PHE A 12 -0.51 3.51 16.11
N TRP A 13 -1.32 3.52 15.04
CA TRP A 13 -1.53 4.71 14.21
C TRP A 13 -3.00 5.05 13.96
N ALA A 14 -3.92 4.06 14.04
CA ALA A 14 -5.34 4.29 13.81
C ALA A 14 -6.04 4.65 15.13
N ILE A 15 -6.95 5.62 15.06
CA ILE A 15 -7.77 6.05 16.20
C ILE A 15 -8.94 5.07 16.39
N ASP A 16 -9.54 4.63 15.28
CA ASP A 16 -10.71 3.76 15.27
C ASP A 16 -10.34 2.29 15.15
N GLU A 17 -11.20 1.41 15.66
CA GLU A 17 -11.08 -0.03 15.44
C GLU A 17 -11.38 -0.37 13.98
N ILE A 18 -10.45 -1.08 13.33
CA ILE A 18 -10.51 -1.43 11.91
C ILE A 18 -10.75 -2.91 11.74
N GLU A 19 -11.94 -3.26 11.25
CA GLU A 19 -12.38 -4.65 11.10
C GLU A 19 -12.16 -5.23 9.70
N ASN A 20 -11.98 -4.38 8.69
CA ASN A 20 -11.90 -4.82 7.30
C ASN A 20 -10.99 -3.93 6.45
N PRO A 21 -10.47 -4.42 5.31
CA PRO A 21 -9.50 -3.70 4.49
C PRO A 21 -10.04 -2.40 3.85
N PHE A 22 -11.36 -2.23 3.71
CA PHE A 22 -11.92 -1.00 3.16
C PHE A 22 -11.98 0.12 4.21
N GLN A 23 -12.28 -0.22 5.47
CA GLN A 23 -12.13 0.72 6.58
C GLN A 23 -10.67 1.12 6.76
N LEU A 24 -9.74 0.16 6.59
CA LEU A 24 -8.31 0.43 6.64
C LEU A 24 -7.89 1.49 5.60
N ILE A 25 -8.30 1.36 4.34
CA ILE A 25 -7.98 2.35 3.30
C ILE A 25 -8.43 3.75 3.71
N ASN A 26 -9.65 3.88 4.23
CA ASN A 26 -10.17 5.17 4.65
C ASN A 26 -9.38 5.75 5.82
N ALA A 27 -9.12 4.97 6.87
CA ALA A 27 -8.35 5.40 8.04
C ALA A 27 -6.90 5.75 7.64
N PHE A 28 -6.28 4.95 6.77
CA PHE A 28 -4.92 5.13 6.29
C PHE A 28 -4.72 6.47 5.57
N PHE A 29 -5.62 6.82 4.65
CA PHE A 29 -5.56 8.11 3.95
C PHE A 29 -6.18 9.29 4.74
N ASN A 30 -6.87 9.03 5.84
CA ASN A 30 -7.22 10.08 6.80
C ASN A 30 -6.03 10.41 7.71
N TYR A 31 -5.18 9.43 8.01
CA TYR A 31 -3.98 9.60 8.80
C TYR A 31 -2.91 10.40 8.05
N CYS A 32 -2.67 10.07 6.77
CA CYS A 32 -1.71 10.76 5.92
C CYS A 32 -2.12 10.68 4.44
N THR A 33 -1.74 11.67 3.63
CA THR A 33 -2.07 11.69 2.20
C THR A 33 -1.26 10.67 1.39
N VAL A 34 -1.77 10.27 0.22
CA VAL A 34 -1.06 9.36 -0.69
C VAL A 34 0.30 9.94 -1.11
N ASP A 35 0.36 11.25 -1.37
CA ASP A 35 1.59 11.93 -1.77
C ASP A 35 2.62 11.92 -0.64
N SER A 36 2.20 12.14 0.61
CA SER A 36 3.10 12.05 1.76
C SER A 36 3.66 10.64 1.94
N TYR A 37 2.84 9.59 1.77
CA TYR A 37 3.34 8.20 1.81
C TYR A 37 4.35 7.93 0.69
N LYS A 38 4.05 8.33 -0.55
CA LYS A 38 4.93 8.14 -1.71
C LYS A 38 6.24 8.92 -1.55
N ASN A 39 6.18 10.16 -1.06
CA ASN A 39 7.36 10.97 -0.80
C ASN A 39 8.25 10.36 0.28
N THR A 40 7.67 9.92 1.42
CA THR A 40 8.43 9.27 2.49
C THR A 40 9.04 7.95 2.02
N LEU A 41 8.30 7.14 1.24
CA LEU A 41 8.82 5.90 0.66
C LEU A 41 9.98 6.18 -0.29
N SER A 42 9.85 7.18 -1.16
CA SER A 42 10.91 7.57 -2.11
C SER A 42 12.15 8.10 -1.38
N GLU A 43 11.95 8.86 -0.32
CA GLU A 43 13.04 9.36 0.51
C GLU A 43 13.78 8.21 1.21
N ILE A 44 13.07 7.28 1.84
CA ILE A 44 13.65 6.08 2.45
C ILE A 44 14.47 5.31 1.40
N MET A 45 13.91 5.06 0.21
CA MET A 45 14.62 4.39 -0.89
C MET A 45 15.87 5.15 -1.33
N LEU A 46 15.84 6.48 -1.33
CA LEU A 46 17.01 7.29 -1.64
C LEU A 46 18.13 7.07 -0.62
N TYR A 47 17.82 7.00 0.68
CA TYR A 47 18.80 6.78 1.74
C TYR A 47 19.35 5.35 1.77
N VAL A 48 18.58 4.36 1.32
CA VAL A 48 19.07 2.98 1.12
C VAL A 48 20.27 2.93 0.16
N TYR A 49 20.30 3.78 -0.87
CA TYR A 49 21.40 3.84 -1.85
C TYR A 49 22.49 4.85 -1.50
N LYS A 50 22.24 5.74 -0.55
CA LYS A 50 23.23 6.68 -0.04
C LYS A 50 23.84 6.10 1.23
N ALA A 51 25.14 6.16 1.39
CA ALA A 51 25.80 5.81 2.66
C ALA A 51 25.58 6.91 3.74
N GLU A 52 24.34 7.35 3.92
CA GLU A 52 23.93 8.43 4.83
C GLU A 52 22.69 8.00 5.60
N VAL A 53 22.61 8.36 6.87
CA VAL A 53 21.44 8.07 7.72
C VAL A 53 20.30 9.01 7.34
N CYS A 54 19.10 8.44 7.17
CA CYS A 54 17.88 9.21 7.00
C CYS A 54 17.60 10.02 8.28
N ASN A 55 17.97 11.29 8.25
CA ASN A 55 17.81 12.18 9.40
C ASN A 55 16.47 12.92 9.29
N LYS A 56 15.41 12.33 9.82
CA LYS A 56 14.14 13.01 10.01
C LYS A 56 14.19 13.90 11.25
N GLU A 57 13.58 15.10 11.18
CA GLU A 57 13.43 16.00 12.33
C GLU A 57 12.73 15.29 13.52
N ARG A 58 11.85 14.32 13.20
CA ARG A 58 11.15 13.50 14.18
C ARG A 58 11.43 12.02 13.92
N PRO A 59 12.26 11.36 14.72
CA PRO A 59 12.53 9.92 14.58
C PRO A 59 11.26 9.05 14.59
N GLY A 60 10.22 9.48 15.31
CA GLY A 60 8.92 8.80 15.35
C GLY A 60 8.24 8.72 13.98
N ASP A 61 8.48 9.68 13.08
CA ASP A 61 7.83 9.70 11.76
C ASP A 61 8.16 8.46 10.91
N VAL A 62 9.39 7.94 11.04
CA VAL A 62 9.78 6.70 10.35
C VAL A 62 9.08 5.47 10.94
N PHE A 63 8.94 5.43 12.27
CA PHE A 63 8.22 4.36 12.95
C PHE A 63 6.73 4.37 12.59
N ASP A 64 6.10 5.54 12.61
CA ASP A 64 4.70 5.71 12.26
C ASP A 64 4.45 5.34 10.79
N PHE A 65 5.33 5.78 9.89
CA PHE A 65 5.32 5.38 8.49
C PHE A 65 5.41 3.86 8.34
N HIS A 66 6.40 3.23 8.98
CA HIS A 66 6.63 1.79 8.91
C HIS A 66 5.37 1.02 9.36
N THR A 67 4.81 1.37 10.53
CA THR A 67 3.65 0.66 11.09
C THR A 67 2.40 0.85 10.25
N ALA A 68 2.18 2.06 9.72
CA ALA A 68 1.04 2.35 8.84
C ALA A 68 1.16 1.61 7.51
N ILE A 69 2.32 1.64 6.84
CA ILE A 69 2.55 0.92 5.57
C ILE A 69 2.45 -0.59 5.78
N LYS A 70 2.97 -1.14 6.88
CA LYS A 70 2.83 -2.57 7.19
C LYS A 70 1.36 -2.97 7.32
N SER A 71 0.56 -2.16 8.03
CA SER A 71 -0.89 -2.36 8.11
C SER A 71 -1.54 -2.29 6.73
N PHE A 72 -1.13 -1.32 5.89
CA PHE A 72 -1.63 -1.16 4.53
C PHE A 72 -1.32 -2.38 3.65
N ILE A 73 -0.08 -2.90 3.65
CA ILE A 73 0.33 -4.11 2.91
C ILE A 73 -0.56 -5.30 3.30
N ARG A 74 -0.83 -5.50 4.58
CA ARG A 74 -1.72 -6.56 5.08
C ARG A 74 -3.16 -6.37 4.62
N GLY A 75 -3.65 -5.14 4.65
CA GLY A 75 -4.97 -4.78 4.12
C GLY A 75 -5.07 -5.02 2.62
N ALA A 76 -4.06 -4.62 1.86
CA ALA A 76 -3.93 -4.85 0.43
C ALA A 76 -3.95 -6.35 0.09
N TYR A 77 -3.23 -7.17 0.83
CA TYR A 77 -3.31 -8.63 0.70
C TYR A 77 -4.72 -9.16 0.90
N LEU A 78 -5.46 -8.66 1.90
CA LEU A 78 -6.84 -9.08 2.13
C LEU A 78 -7.80 -8.61 1.02
N LEU A 79 -7.47 -7.55 0.28
CA LEU A 79 -8.28 -7.08 -0.87
C LEU A 79 -8.26 -8.09 -2.03
N THR A 80 -7.18 -8.85 -2.24
CA THR A 80 -7.12 -9.87 -3.29
C THR A 80 -8.25 -10.89 -3.16
N PHE A 81 -8.66 -11.22 -1.92
CA PHE A 81 -9.79 -12.13 -1.67
C PHE A 81 -11.16 -11.47 -1.82
N LYS A 82 -11.21 -10.15 -2.04
CA LYS A 82 -12.46 -9.39 -2.18
C LYS A 82 -12.80 -9.10 -3.65
N ALA A 83 -11.84 -9.09 -4.55
CA ALA A 83 -11.98 -8.75 -5.96
C ALA A 83 -13.18 -9.46 -6.64
N LYS A 84 -13.41 -10.76 -6.34
CA LYS A 84 -14.52 -11.55 -6.90
C LYS A 84 -15.92 -11.06 -6.47
N LYS A 85 -16.04 -10.28 -5.39
CA LYS A 85 -17.32 -9.87 -4.78
C LYS A 85 -17.54 -8.37 -4.77
N TRP A 86 -16.51 -7.59 -5.09
CA TRP A 86 -16.54 -6.14 -5.00
C TRP A 86 -16.02 -5.53 -6.29
N ARG A 87 -16.50 -4.36 -6.63
CA ARG A 87 -16.02 -3.54 -7.75
C ARG A 87 -15.95 -2.09 -7.34
N VAL A 88 -15.04 -1.37 -7.95
CA VAL A 88 -15.00 0.10 -7.88
C VAL A 88 -16.13 0.67 -8.74
N LYS A 89 -16.74 1.76 -8.31
CA LYS A 89 -17.78 2.44 -9.10
C LYS A 89 -17.14 2.99 -10.39
N LYS A 90 -17.93 3.08 -11.46
CA LYS A 90 -17.47 3.67 -12.73
C LYS A 90 -17.02 5.11 -12.52
N THR A 91 -15.97 5.49 -13.23
CA THR A 91 -15.49 6.87 -13.26
C THR A 91 -16.49 7.76 -14.00
N PRO A 92 -16.75 9.00 -13.54
CA PRO A 92 -17.31 10.04 -14.40
C PRO A 92 -16.37 10.29 -15.58
N GLU A 93 -16.93 10.58 -16.77
CA GLU A 93 -16.15 10.72 -18.03
C GLU A 93 -15.06 11.81 -18.00
N GLU A 94 -15.12 12.73 -17.05
CA GLU A 94 -14.22 13.90 -16.92
C GLU A 94 -13.01 13.70 -16.00
N TRP A 95 -12.78 12.50 -15.45
CA TRP A 95 -11.67 12.30 -14.50
C TRP A 95 -10.31 12.26 -15.19
N GLN A 96 -9.44 13.18 -14.79
CA GLN A 96 -8.05 13.21 -15.27
C GLN A 96 -7.22 12.18 -14.48
N ILE A 97 -6.58 11.27 -15.22
CA ILE A 97 -5.70 10.19 -14.72
C ILE A 97 -4.40 10.72 -14.07
N ILE A 98 -4.17 12.03 -14.10
CA ILE A 98 -2.88 12.68 -13.77
C ILE A 98 -2.43 12.44 -12.33
N SER A 99 -3.37 12.32 -11.37
CA SER A 99 -3.03 12.14 -9.95
C SER A 99 -2.60 10.70 -9.59
N GLN A 100 -2.89 9.71 -10.45
CA GLN A 100 -2.53 8.31 -10.25
C GLN A 100 -1.59 7.81 -11.36
N ALA A 101 -0.49 8.54 -11.54
CA ALA A 101 0.45 8.35 -12.67
C ALA A 101 1.12 6.96 -12.72
N SER A 102 1.08 6.17 -11.64
CA SER A 102 1.66 4.82 -11.63
C SER A 102 0.75 3.75 -12.25
N LEU A 103 -0.54 4.04 -12.43
CA LEU A 103 -1.53 3.09 -12.95
C LEU A 103 -1.66 3.21 -14.46
N ASN A 104 -1.73 2.07 -15.14
CA ASN A 104 -2.19 2.04 -16.53
C ASN A 104 -3.73 2.12 -16.59
N LYS A 105 -4.30 2.22 -17.81
CA LYS A 105 -5.73 2.38 -18.01
C LYS A 105 -6.55 1.24 -17.40
N GLU A 106 -6.12 -0.01 -17.61
CA GLU A 106 -6.81 -1.20 -17.10
C GLU A 106 -6.80 -1.24 -15.56
N GLU A 107 -5.65 -0.95 -14.95
CA GLU A 107 -5.46 -0.89 -13.49
C GLU A 107 -6.25 0.28 -12.87
N TYR A 108 -6.41 1.38 -13.59
CA TYR A 108 -7.25 2.50 -13.17
C TYR A 108 -8.74 2.15 -13.23
N GLU A 109 -9.18 1.43 -14.29
CA GLU A 109 -10.56 0.98 -14.43
C GLU A 109 -10.92 -0.08 -13.37
N ASP A 110 -10.03 -1.04 -13.13
CA ASP A 110 -10.16 -2.05 -12.08
C ASP A 110 -8.94 -2.11 -11.15
N PRO A 111 -8.90 -1.27 -10.10
CA PRO A 111 -7.79 -1.22 -9.16
C PRO A 111 -7.53 -2.52 -8.40
N PHE A 112 -8.49 -3.47 -8.36
CA PHE A 112 -8.24 -4.78 -7.74
C PHE A 112 -7.14 -5.57 -8.46
N LEU A 113 -6.97 -5.38 -9.78
CA LEU A 113 -5.91 -6.01 -10.57
C LEU A 113 -4.52 -5.69 -10.06
N VAL A 114 -4.31 -4.48 -9.51
CA VAL A 114 -3.01 -4.08 -8.95
C VAL A 114 -2.63 -4.96 -7.77
N PHE A 115 -3.59 -5.19 -6.85
CA PHE A 115 -3.34 -6.02 -5.67
C PHE A 115 -3.13 -7.50 -6.07
N GLU A 116 -3.90 -8.01 -7.01
CA GLU A 116 -3.73 -9.37 -7.52
C GLU A 116 -2.34 -9.55 -8.13
N LYS A 117 -1.93 -8.70 -9.08
CA LYS A 117 -0.60 -8.73 -9.71
C LYS A 117 0.54 -8.57 -8.70
N ALA A 118 0.38 -7.67 -7.72
CA ALA A 118 1.38 -7.45 -6.70
C ALA A 118 1.66 -8.72 -5.88
N PHE A 119 0.61 -9.39 -5.42
CA PHE A 119 0.74 -10.60 -4.59
C PHE A 119 0.88 -11.90 -5.38
N GLU A 120 0.75 -11.87 -6.71
CA GLU A 120 1.24 -12.91 -7.61
C GLU A 120 2.76 -12.80 -7.81
N CYS A 121 3.30 -11.56 -7.79
CA CYS A 121 4.72 -11.30 -8.00
C CYS A 121 5.56 -11.55 -6.73
N LYS A 122 5.08 -11.14 -5.57
CA LYS A 122 5.75 -11.26 -4.26
C LYS A 122 4.74 -11.65 -3.19
N THR A 123 5.15 -12.50 -2.26
CA THR A 123 4.33 -12.89 -1.11
C THR A 123 4.15 -11.74 -0.11
N LEU A 124 3.22 -11.89 0.83
CA LEU A 124 3.04 -10.95 1.92
C LEU A 124 4.32 -10.81 2.77
N GLU A 125 4.97 -11.94 3.06
CA GLU A 125 6.19 -12.01 3.84
C GLU A 125 7.36 -11.29 3.12
N GLU A 126 7.45 -11.41 1.79
CA GLU A 126 8.47 -10.69 1.00
C GLU A 126 8.24 -9.18 1.00
N TYR A 127 6.99 -8.70 0.97
CA TYR A 127 6.68 -7.28 1.14
C TYR A 127 7.00 -6.76 2.55
N GLU A 128 6.68 -7.52 3.60
CA GLU A 128 7.02 -7.15 4.98
C GLU A 128 8.54 -7.16 5.18
N PHE A 129 9.24 -8.13 4.61
CA PHE A 129 10.70 -8.17 4.61
C PHE A 129 11.28 -6.95 3.90
N PHE A 130 10.85 -6.66 2.68
CA PHE A 130 11.26 -5.46 1.93
C PHE A 130 11.09 -4.19 2.76
N LEU A 131 9.92 -4.00 3.37
CA LEU A 131 9.63 -2.81 4.18
C LEU A 131 10.58 -2.70 5.38
N ASN A 132 10.82 -3.80 6.08
CA ASN A 132 11.73 -3.83 7.22
C ASN A 132 13.17 -3.47 6.79
N GLU A 133 13.64 -4.06 5.69
CA GLU A 133 14.98 -3.84 5.17
C GLU A 133 15.23 -2.39 4.74
N ILE A 134 14.33 -1.81 3.93
CA ILE A 134 14.53 -0.42 3.49
C ILE A 134 14.51 0.56 4.66
N VAL A 135 13.67 0.32 5.67
CA VAL A 135 13.65 1.16 6.88
C VAL A 135 14.91 0.95 7.70
N HIS A 136 15.32 -0.30 7.95
CA HIS A 136 16.53 -0.62 8.71
C HIS A 136 17.77 0.01 8.08
N VAL A 137 17.97 -0.21 6.78
CA VAL A 137 19.16 0.29 6.07
C VAL A 137 19.15 1.82 5.95
N SER A 138 17.98 2.44 5.72
CA SER A 138 17.90 3.91 5.68
C SER A 138 18.27 4.59 6.99
N LEU A 139 18.19 3.87 8.11
CA LEU A 139 18.56 4.34 9.44
C LEU A 139 19.99 3.91 9.85
N SER A 140 20.66 3.08 9.02
CA SER A 140 22.02 2.60 9.27
C SER A 140 23.06 3.59 8.70
N PRO A 141 24.14 3.86 9.43
CA PRO A 141 25.28 4.60 8.88
C PRO A 141 26.17 3.75 7.95
N TYR A 142 25.91 2.46 7.88
CA TYR A 142 26.68 1.52 7.08
C TYR A 142 25.95 1.22 5.77
N LYS A 143 26.71 1.23 4.67
CA LYS A 143 26.21 0.80 3.37
C LYS A 143 26.20 -0.72 3.31
N GLU A 144 25.05 -1.29 3.04
CA GLU A 144 24.91 -2.72 2.74
C GLU A 144 24.78 -2.94 1.23
N GLU A 145 25.37 -4.04 0.74
CA GLU A 145 25.11 -4.51 -0.62
C GLU A 145 23.90 -5.43 -0.58
N PHE A 146 22.94 -5.19 -1.47
CA PHE A 146 21.72 -5.99 -1.55
C PHE A 146 21.85 -7.02 -2.65
N ASP A 147 21.72 -8.29 -2.28
CA ASP A 147 21.65 -9.41 -3.23
C ASP A 147 20.21 -9.71 -3.69
N TYR A 148 19.26 -8.84 -3.36
CA TYR A 148 17.84 -9.04 -3.66
C TYR A 148 17.19 -7.79 -4.28
N ASP A 149 16.09 -8.06 -4.99
CA ASP A 149 15.34 -7.06 -5.74
C ASP A 149 14.51 -6.14 -4.82
N LEU A 150 14.96 -4.91 -4.66
CA LEU A 150 14.21 -3.85 -3.97
C LEU A 150 13.28 -3.07 -4.90
N THR A 151 13.51 -3.12 -6.20
CA THR A 151 12.81 -2.29 -7.19
C THR A 151 11.39 -2.77 -7.41
N THR A 152 11.20 -4.06 -7.61
CA THR A 152 9.87 -4.64 -7.89
C THR A 152 8.87 -4.40 -6.75
N PRO A 153 9.18 -4.71 -5.46
CA PRO A 153 8.24 -4.44 -4.38
C PRO A 153 8.01 -2.94 -4.17
N HIS A 154 9.00 -2.08 -4.42
CA HIS A 154 8.82 -0.63 -4.39
C HIS A 154 7.79 -0.16 -5.42
N ILE A 155 7.94 -0.57 -6.71
CA ILE A 155 7.03 -0.21 -7.79
C ILE A 155 5.61 -0.66 -7.47
N TYR A 156 5.42 -1.91 -7.05
CA TYR A 156 4.09 -2.41 -6.71
C TYR A 156 3.50 -1.74 -5.48
N LEU A 157 4.31 -1.37 -4.48
CA LEU A 157 3.82 -0.64 -3.32
C LEU A 157 3.29 0.74 -3.72
N VAL A 158 4.00 1.47 -4.59
CA VAL A 158 3.52 2.74 -5.15
C VAL A 158 2.21 2.55 -5.92
N LYS A 159 2.13 1.52 -6.76
CA LYS A 159 0.90 1.18 -7.50
C LYS A 159 -0.26 0.82 -6.57
N MET A 160 -0.01 0.05 -5.51
CA MET A 160 -1.05 -0.29 -4.52
C MET A 160 -1.57 0.94 -3.77
N LEU A 161 -0.70 1.91 -3.45
CA LEU A 161 -1.12 3.19 -2.86
C LEU A 161 -2.04 3.97 -3.79
N ASP A 162 -1.67 4.12 -5.07
CA ASP A 162 -2.50 4.79 -6.07
C ASP A 162 -3.83 4.05 -6.31
N ALA A 163 -3.79 2.72 -6.41
CA ALA A 163 -5.00 1.89 -6.56
C ALA A 163 -5.97 2.03 -5.38
N ALA A 164 -5.44 2.04 -4.15
CA ALA A 164 -6.23 2.25 -2.95
C ALA A 164 -6.85 3.66 -2.90
N GLN A 165 -6.11 4.69 -3.33
CA GLN A 165 -6.64 6.06 -3.44
C GLN A 165 -7.79 6.12 -4.46
N VAL A 166 -7.65 5.50 -5.62
CA VAL A 166 -8.73 5.39 -6.63
C VAL A 166 -9.96 4.69 -6.03
N MET A 167 -9.76 3.60 -5.27
CA MET A 167 -10.88 2.90 -4.61
C MET A 167 -11.59 3.78 -3.59
N ARG A 168 -10.84 4.59 -2.83
CA ARG A 168 -11.39 5.54 -1.86
C ARG A 168 -12.20 6.63 -2.56
N GLU A 169 -11.65 7.27 -3.58
CA GLU A 169 -12.26 8.40 -4.29
C GLU A 169 -13.53 8.00 -5.05
N ARG A 170 -13.48 6.90 -5.78
CA ARG A 170 -14.61 6.42 -6.58
C ARG A 170 -15.63 5.68 -5.74
N GLY A 171 -15.22 5.15 -4.60
CA GLY A 171 -16.02 4.27 -3.76
C GLY A 171 -16.19 2.88 -4.36
N ILE A 172 -16.50 1.94 -3.48
CA ILE A 172 -16.67 0.52 -3.80
C ILE A 172 -18.11 0.09 -3.66
N LYS A 173 -18.51 -0.93 -4.42
CA LYS A 173 -19.83 -1.56 -4.34
C LYS A 173 -19.71 -3.08 -4.39
N LYS A 174 -20.59 -3.76 -3.66
CA LYS A 174 -20.70 -5.22 -3.73
C LYS A 174 -21.39 -5.61 -5.03
N ILE A 175 -20.86 -6.64 -5.69
CA ILE A 175 -21.50 -7.23 -6.88
C ILE A 175 -22.78 -7.92 -6.39
N LYS A 176 -23.95 -7.50 -6.91
CA LYS A 176 -25.19 -8.22 -6.67
C LYS A 176 -25.13 -9.50 -7.49
N ASN A 177 -25.15 -10.66 -6.83
CA ASN A 177 -25.40 -11.91 -7.55
C ASN A 177 -26.79 -11.78 -8.21
N GLN A 178 -26.84 -11.69 -9.51
CA GLN A 178 -28.09 -11.95 -10.22
C GLN A 178 -28.40 -13.42 -9.92
N LYS A 179 -29.43 -13.66 -9.13
CA LYS A 179 -30.03 -14.99 -9.01
C LYS A 179 -30.61 -15.29 -10.39
N SER A 180 -29.99 -16.25 -11.09
CA SER A 180 -30.56 -16.93 -12.24
C SER A 180 -31.80 -17.70 -11.78
#